data_a31d415a1709147c8018f06960c81c19
#
_entry.id   a31d415a1709147c8018f06960c81c19
#
_cell.length_a   1.000
_cell.length_b   1.000
_cell.length_c   1.000
_cell.angle_alpha   90.00
_cell.angle_beta   90.00
_cell.angle_gamma   90.00
#
_symmetry.space_group_name_H-M   'P 1'
#
loop_
_entity.id
_entity.type
_entity.pdbx_description
1 polymer ?
#
loop_
_entity_poly.entity_id
_entity_poly.type
_entity_poly.pdbx_seq_one_letter_code
_entity_poly.pdbx_strand_id
1 'polypeptide(L)'
;MWSITGVSYKPNYPSKNIFLGAPHFVVKGDDENISNYPMYLYGQSIVYRIAKILKDKKIGMGTNLERMWFNITYSDSSSHHLHQDDDRSNTQSILLFLTPVWNTDWAGSFYIAGEEFKFKPGNAIVFDSKDYHMGESPTDNTFNWHRLTCNIKVK
;
A
#
# COMPACT_ATOMS: atom_id res chain seq x y z
N MET A 1 -8.68 6.26 15.57
CA MET A 1 -7.61 7.16 16.06
C MET A 1 -6.37 6.87 15.24
N TRP A 2 -5.86 7.86 14.51
CA TRP A 2 -4.63 7.75 13.74
C TRP A 2 -3.45 7.85 14.71
N SER A 3 -2.53 6.92 14.64
CA SER A 3 -1.28 6.98 15.40
C SER A 3 -0.11 7.10 14.44
N ILE A 4 0.92 7.81 14.83
CA ILE A 4 2.20 7.80 14.12
C ILE A 4 2.81 6.42 14.40
N THR A 5 2.58 5.47 13.49
CA THR A 5 3.15 4.15 13.58
C THR A 5 4.23 4.02 12.53
N GLY A 6 5.46 4.02 13.00
CA GLY A 6 6.57 3.66 12.16
C GLY A 6 7.21 4.86 11.46
N VAL A 7 8.05 5.52 12.20
CA VAL A 7 9.31 5.96 11.65
C VAL A 7 10.03 4.68 11.29
N SER A 8 10.10 4.30 10.03
CA SER A 8 11.01 3.25 9.59
C SER A 8 12.43 3.78 9.77
N TYR A 9 12.89 3.72 11.01
CA TYR A 9 14.20 4.18 11.41
C TYR A 9 15.19 3.07 11.11
N LYS A 10 15.77 3.10 9.93
CA LYS A 10 17.07 2.48 9.73
C LYS A 10 18.12 3.51 10.17
N PRO A 11 18.97 3.21 11.19
CA PRO A 11 19.83 4.20 11.86
C PRO A 11 20.86 4.90 10.98
N ASN A 12 20.97 4.56 9.72
CA ASN A 12 21.97 5.11 8.79
C ASN A 12 21.38 6.00 7.69
N TYR A 13 20.08 6.31 7.72
CA TYR A 13 19.46 7.22 6.77
C TYR A 13 18.63 8.26 7.52
N PRO A 14 19.05 9.53 7.53
CA PRO A 14 18.24 10.61 8.09
C PRO A 14 17.08 10.91 7.13
N SER A 15 16.09 10.03 7.06
CA SER A 15 14.89 10.31 6.31
C SER A 15 13.90 11.02 7.24
N LYS A 16 13.47 12.21 6.89
CA LYS A 16 12.35 12.93 7.51
C LYS A 16 11.00 12.32 7.15
N ASN A 17 10.94 11.00 6.97
CA ASN A 17 9.72 10.32 6.57
C ASN A 17 8.78 10.18 7.75
N ILE A 18 7.88 11.13 7.88
CA ILE A 18 6.75 11.00 8.78
C ILE A 18 5.68 10.21 8.03
N PHE A 19 5.58 8.92 8.32
CA PHE A 19 4.45 8.12 7.93
C PHE A 19 3.38 8.25 8.99
N LEU A 20 2.26 8.83 8.66
CA LEU A 20 1.05 8.58 9.41
C LEU A 20 0.49 7.25 8.91
N GLY A 21 0.95 6.15 9.50
CA GLY A 21 0.35 4.86 9.32
C GLY A 21 -0.83 4.73 10.26
N ALA A 22 -1.98 4.30 9.80
CA ALA A 22 -2.94 3.72 10.69
C ALA A 22 -2.35 2.41 11.23
N PRO A 23 -2.54 2.07 12.52
CA PRO A 23 -2.08 0.79 13.03
C PRO A 23 -2.61 -0.32 12.14
N HIS A 24 -1.83 -1.38 11.97
CA HIS A 24 -2.22 -2.52 11.16
C HIS A 24 -3.62 -2.98 11.55
N PHE A 25 -4.60 -2.77 10.68
CA PHE A 25 -5.98 -3.15 10.97
C PHE A 25 -6.16 -4.66 10.95
N VAL A 26 -5.26 -5.35 10.26
CA VAL A 26 -5.23 -6.80 10.22
C VAL A 26 -3.79 -7.23 10.28
N VAL A 27 -3.42 -7.92 11.33
CA VAL A 27 -2.24 -8.77 11.39
C VAL A 27 -2.77 -10.15 11.67
N LYS A 28 -2.68 -11.04 10.72
CA LYS A 28 -2.81 -12.46 10.97
C LYS A 28 -1.46 -12.93 11.48
N GLY A 29 -1.26 -12.87 12.79
CA GLY A 29 -0.17 -13.55 13.47
C GLY A 29 -0.36 -15.06 13.40
N ASP A 30 0.64 -15.82 13.81
CA ASP A 30 0.57 -17.29 13.90
C ASP A 30 -0.61 -17.78 14.76
N ASP A 31 -1.17 -16.91 15.61
CA ASP A 31 -2.27 -17.20 16.53
C ASP A 31 -3.66 -16.86 15.99
N GLU A 32 -3.80 -16.52 14.70
CA GLU A 32 -5.07 -16.12 14.07
C GLU A 32 -5.79 -14.91 14.71
N ASN A 33 -5.15 -14.17 15.60
CA ASN A 33 -5.72 -12.99 16.23
C ASN A 33 -5.88 -11.85 15.22
N ILE A 34 -7.11 -11.56 14.88
CA ILE A 34 -7.48 -10.45 13.99
C ILE A 34 -7.67 -9.21 14.86
N SER A 35 -6.77 -8.24 14.74
CA SER A 35 -6.77 -7.04 15.57
C SER A 35 -8.01 -6.14 15.37
N ASN A 36 -8.67 -6.21 14.23
CA ASN A 36 -9.90 -5.47 13.92
C ASN A 36 -10.78 -6.27 12.95
N TYR A 37 -11.72 -7.02 13.49
CA TYR A 37 -12.56 -7.91 12.71
C TYR A 37 -13.45 -7.22 11.66
N PRO A 38 -14.12 -6.09 11.94
CA PRO A 38 -14.86 -5.37 10.92
C PRO A 38 -14.00 -4.90 9.74
N MET A 39 -12.80 -4.39 10.01
CA MET A 39 -11.87 -3.98 8.94
C MET A 39 -11.31 -5.17 8.18
N TYR A 40 -11.12 -6.30 8.83
CA TYR A 40 -10.76 -7.55 8.16
C TYR A 40 -11.83 -7.96 7.15
N LEU A 41 -13.10 -7.99 7.54
CA LEU A 41 -14.20 -8.36 6.64
C LEU A 41 -14.30 -7.40 5.46
N TYR A 42 -14.10 -6.10 5.71
CA TYR A 42 -14.09 -5.10 4.64
C TYR A 42 -12.92 -5.33 3.67
N GLY A 43 -11.71 -5.48 4.19
CA GLY A 43 -10.51 -5.80 3.40
C GLY A 43 -10.67 -7.10 2.61
N GLN A 44 -11.20 -8.15 3.24
CA GLN A 44 -11.46 -9.42 2.60
C GLN A 44 -12.47 -9.29 1.45
N SER A 45 -13.48 -8.44 1.60
CA SER A 45 -14.44 -8.15 0.52
C SER A 45 -13.80 -7.48 -0.68
N ILE A 46 -12.84 -6.56 -0.45
CA ILE A 46 -12.04 -5.92 -1.51
C ILE A 46 -11.20 -6.98 -2.23
N VAL A 47 -10.52 -7.82 -1.47
CA VAL A 47 -9.68 -8.91 -2.01
C VAL A 47 -10.50 -9.80 -2.94
N TYR A 48 -11.67 -10.26 -2.51
CA TYR A 48 -12.53 -11.10 -3.34
C TYR A 48 -13.01 -10.42 -4.62
N ARG A 49 -13.34 -9.12 -4.57
CA ARG A 49 -13.74 -8.37 -5.76
C ARG A 49 -12.59 -8.26 -6.77
N ILE A 50 -11.37 -7.95 -6.31
CA ILE A 50 -10.20 -7.88 -7.16
C ILE A 50 -9.87 -9.26 -7.73
N ALA A 51 -9.86 -10.30 -6.90
CA ALA A 51 -9.61 -11.67 -7.34
C ALA A 51 -10.60 -12.13 -8.42
N LYS A 52 -11.88 -11.76 -8.28
CA LYS A 52 -12.90 -12.04 -9.30
C LYS A 52 -12.58 -11.37 -10.63
N ILE A 53 -12.23 -10.08 -10.60
CA ILE A 53 -11.87 -9.33 -11.82
C ILE A 53 -10.63 -9.95 -12.50
N LEU A 54 -9.62 -10.33 -11.72
CA LEU A 54 -8.40 -10.94 -12.24
C LEU A 54 -8.66 -12.35 -12.79
N LYS A 55 -9.52 -13.14 -12.12
CA LYS A 55 -9.92 -14.46 -12.60
C LYS A 55 -10.60 -14.38 -13.95
N ASP A 56 -11.48 -13.41 -14.15
CA ASP A 56 -12.13 -13.17 -15.45
C ASP A 56 -11.10 -12.84 -16.54
N LYS A 57 -9.94 -12.29 -16.17
CA LYS A 57 -8.78 -12.05 -17.04
C LYS A 57 -7.78 -13.21 -17.07
N LYS A 58 -8.08 -14.34 -16.43
CA LYS A 58 -7.20 -15.52 -16.29
C LYS A 58 -5.89 -15.24 -15.52
N ILE A 59 -5.91 -14.27 -14.62
CA ILE A 59 -4.80 -13.92 -13.73
C ILE A 59 -5.10 -14.50 -12.35
N GLY A 60 -4.18 -15.32 -11.83
CA GLY A 60 -4.30 -15.88 -10.48
C GLY A 60 -3.93 -14.85 -9.41
N MET A 61 -4.69 -14.83 -8.32
CA MET A 61 -4.37 -14.03 -7.13
C MET A 61 -4.76 -14.80 -5.87
N GLY A 62 -3.95 -14.66 -4.81
CA GLY A 62 -4.28 -15.13 -3.48
C GLY A 62 -5.55 -14.45 -2.94
N THR A 63 -6.34 -15.16 -2.16
CA THR A 63 -7.62 -14.65 -1.62
C THR A 63 -7.67 -14.60 -0.11
N ASN A 64 -6.62 -15.01 0.57
CA ASN A 64 -6.53 -14.98 2.01
C ASN A 64 -5.82 -13.70 2.46
N LEU A 65 -6.56 -12.78 3.06
CA LEU A 65 -6.04 -11.52 3.59
C LEU A 65 -5.14 -11.80 4.81
N GLU A 66 -3.88 -11.41 4.72
CA GLU A 66 -2.92 -11.51 5.82
C GLU A 66 -2.74 -10.19 6.55
N ARG A 67 -2.68 -9.08 5.81
CA ARG A 67 -2.39 -7.77 6.38
C ARG A 67 -3.03 -6.66 5.56
N MET A 68 -3.50 -5.61 6.23
CA MET A 68 -3.99 -4.39 5.59
C MET A 68 -3.56 -3.16 6.40
N TRP A 69 -3.09 -2.11 5.70
CA TRP A 69 -2.71 -0.85 6.33
C TRP A 69 -2.87 0.32 5.35
N PHE A 70 -2.93 1.52 5.90
CA PHE A 70 -2.98 2.76 5.13
C PHE A 70 -1.67 3.53 5.27
N ASN A 71 -1.24 4.15 4.18
CA ASN A 71 -0.12 5.08 4.17
C ASN A 71 -0.59 6.45 3.69
N ILE A 72 -0.16 7.49 4.41
CA ILE A 72 -0.30 8.87 4.00
C ILE A 72 1.10 9.42 3.72
N THR A 73 1.32 9.93 2.52
CA THR A 73 2.59 10.54 2.11
C THR A 73 2.35 12.02 1.84
N TYR A 74 3.20 12.84 2.39
CA TYR A 74 3.19 14.31 2.26
C TYR A 74 4.21 14.77 1.21
N SER A 75 4.08 16.01 0.73
CA SER A 75 4.99 16.59 -0.26
C SER A 75 6.43 16.75 0.23
N ASP A 76 6.61 16.97 1.52
CA ASP A 76 7.93 17.09 2.16
C ASP A 76 8.52 15.73 2.63
N SER A 77 7.78 14.66 2.42
CA SER A 77 8.29 13.31 2.68
C SER A 77 9.34 12.96 1.64
N SER A 78 10.40 12.26 2.01
CA SER A 78 11.24 11.60 1.02
C SER A 78 10.47 10.43 0.39
N SER A 79 10.71 10.15 -0.88
CA SER A 79 10.16 8.97 -1.55
C SER A 79 10.51 7.70 -0.78
N HIS A 80 9.62 6.71 -0.83
CA HIS A 80 9.90 5.42 -0.22
C HIS A 80 11.16 4.81 -0.81
N HIS A 81 11.98 4.23 0.04
CA HIS A 81 13.13 3.46 -0.45
C HIS A 81 12.65 2.24 -1.21
N LEU A 82 13.43 1.84 -2.20
CA LEU A 82 13.22 0.59 -2.92
C LEU A 82 13.26 -0.58 -1.93
N HIS A 83 12.18 -1.33 -1.84
CA HIS A 83 12.02 -2.44 -0.89
C HIS A 83 11.13 -3.54 -1.45
N GLN A 84 11.05 -4.62 -0.73
CA GLN A 84 10.11 -5.73 -0.94
C GLN A 84 9.17 -5.77 0.26
N ASP A 85 7.90 -6.10 0.07
CA ASP A 85 6.93 -6.25 1.16
C ASP A 85 7.12 -7.58 1.91
N ASP A 86 7.57 -8.60 1.19
CA ASP A 86 7.79 -9.94 1.72
C ASP A 86 8.80 -10.70 0.86
N ASP A 87 9.48 -11.68 1.44
CA ASP A 87 10.40 -12.57 0.74
C ASP A 87 9.78 -13.94 0.37
N ARG A 88 8.56 -14.21 0.84
CA ARG A 88 7.83 -15.46 0.58
C ARG A 88 7.30 -15.51 -0.86
N SER A 89 7.43 -16.66 -1.49
CA SER A 89 7.13 -16.84 -2.92
C SER A 89 5.64 -16.90 -3.27
N ASN A 90 4.75 -16.93 -2.30
CA ASN A 90 3.31 -17.11 -2.51
C ASN A 90 2.48 -15.98 -1.90
N THR A 91 3.09 -14.82 -1.73
CA THR A 91 2.41 -13.62 -1.23
C THR A 91 2.33 -12.57 -2.33
N GLN A 92 1.20 -11.89 -2.40
CA GLN A 92 0.96 -10.79 -3.31
C GLN A 92 0.55 -9.55 -2.54
N SER A 93 0.93 -8.40 -3.07
CA SER A 93 0.56 -7.10 -2.55
C SER A 93 -0.46 -6.44 -3.47
N ILE A 94 -1.45 -5.78 -2.89
CA ILE A 94 -2.43 -4.95 -3.57
C ILE A 94 -2.25 -3.53 -3.06
N LEU A 95 -1.96 -2.60 -3.96
CA LEU A 95 -1.86 -1.18 -3.66
C LEU A 95 -3.09 -0.46 -4.24
N LEU A 96 -3.91 0.12 -3.39
CA LEU A 96 -5.06 0.93 -3.78
C LEU A 96 -4.74 2.42 -3.67
N PHE A 97 -5.05 3.19 -4.68
CA PHE A 97 -4.91 4.65 -4.69
C PHE A 97 -6.22 5.31 -4.23
N LEU A 98 -6.21 5.85 -3.02
CA LEU A 98 -7.44 6.27 -2.32
C LEU A 98 -7.69 7.78 -2.32
N THR A 99 -6.69 8.62 -2.55
CA THR A 99 -6.91 10.07 -2.67
C THR A 99 -7.91 10.32 -3.79
N PRO A 100 -9.04 10.97 -3.53
CA PRO A 100 -10.15 11.02 -4.49
C PRO A 100 -9.91 11.94 -5.69
N VAL A 101 -9.01 12.90 -5.54
CA VAL A 101 -8.63 13.86 -6.59
C VAL A 101 -7.12 13.90 -6.69
N TRP A 102 -6.60 13.72 -7.90
CA TRP A 102 -5.16 13.77 -8.16
C TRP A 102 -4.87 14.35 -9.53
N ASN A 103 -3.93 15.29 -9.59
CA ASN A 103 -3.37 15.74 -10.85
C ASN A 103 -2.07 14.97 -11.11
N THR A 104 -1.87 14.50 -12.32
CA THR A 104 -0.66 13.75 -12.72
C THR A 104 0.62 14.55 -12.54
N ASP A 105 0.53 15.90 -12.58
CA ASP A 105 1.67 16.79 -12.37
C ASP A 105 2.12 16.87 -10.90
N TRP A 106 1.34 16.28 -10.00
CA TRP A 106 1.68 16.25 -8.57
C TRP A 106 2.63 15.11 -8.20
N ALA A 107 3.20 14.41 -9.17
CA ALA A 107 4.03 13.23 -8.95
C ALA A 107 3.27 12.14 -8.14
N GLY A 108 3.94 11.43 -7.22
CA GLY A 108 3.29 10.43 -6.37
C GLY A 108 3.11 9.08 -7.06
N SER A 109 3.86 8.81 -8.10
CA SER A 109 3.87 7.55 -8.85
C SER A 109 4.27 6.36 -7.97
N PHE A 110 3.98 5.18 -8.45
CA PHE A 110 4.47 3.93 -7.90
C PHE A 110 5.35 3.24 -8.93
N TYR A 111 6.52 2.80 -8.53
CA TYR A 111 7.51 2.15 -9.37
C TYR A 111 7.69 0.70 -8.95
N ILE A 112 7.65 -0.20 -9.91
CA ILE A 112 7.88 -1.63 -9.70
C ILE A 112 8.45 -2.27 -10.95
N ALA A 113 9.44 -3.14 -10.80
CA ALA A 113 10.08 -3.88 -11.90
C ALA A 113 10.55 -2.98 -13.07
N GLY A 114 10.92 -1.73 -12.77
CA GLY A 114 11.35 -0.74 -13.76
C GLY A 114 10.22 0.00 -14.49
N GLU A 115 8.96 -0.29 -14.16
CA GLU A 115 7.79 0.39 -14.71
C GLU A 115 7.26 1.47 -13.76
N GLU A 116 6.75 2.56 -14.33
CA GLU A 116 6.08 3.64 -13.61
C GLU A 116 4.57 3.52 -13.72
N PHE A 117 3.89 3.53 -12.58
CA PHE A 117 2.44 3.60 -12.47
C PHE A 117 2.03 4.93 -11.86
N LYS A 118 1.54 5.85 -12.69
CA LYS A 118 1.05 7.15 -12.22
C LYS A 118 -0.10 6.99 -11.26
N PHE A 119 -0.14 7.82 -10.24
CA PHE A 119 -1.24 7.85 -9.29
C PHE A 119 -2.54 8.19 -10.00
N LYS A 120 -3.49 7.27 -9.99
CA LYS A 120 -4.84 7.46 -10.51
C LYS A 120 -5.86 7.06 -9.45
N PRO A 121 -6.68 8.00 -8.95
CA PRO A 121 -7.70 7.70 -7.95
C PRO A 121 -8.56 6.48 -8.31
N GLY A 122 -8.77 5.60 -7.35
CA GLY A 122 -9.57 4.39 -7.52
C GLY A 122 -8.90 3.23 -8.25
N ASN A 123 -7.67 3.40 -8.73
CA ASN A 123 -6.93 2.30 -9.32
C ASN A 123 -6.34 1.38 -8.25
N ALA A 124 -6.14 0.12 -8.65
CA ALA A 124 -5.41 -0.89 -7.89
C ALA A 124 -4.27 -1.46 -8.72
N ILE A 125 -3.15 -1.73 -8.07
CA ILE A 125 -2.01 -2.46 -8.64
C ILE A 125 -1.87 -3.74 -7.82
N VAL A 126 -1.75 -4.88 -8.50
CA VAL A 126 -1.50 -6.19 -7.87
C VAL A 126 -0.16 -6.70 -8.36
N PHE A 127 0.71 -7.08 -7.44
CA PHE A 127 2.08 -7.49 -7.73
C PHE A 127 2.58 -8.56 -6.76
N ASP A 128 3.65 -9.25 -7.11
CA ASP A 128 4.33 -10.18 -6.22
C ASP A 128 5.01 -9.40 -5.09
N SER A 129 4.77 -9.76 -3.83
CA SER A 129 5.34 -9.07 -2.68
C SER A 129 6.87 -9.07 -2.64
N LYS A 130 7.51 -9.96 -3.43
CA LYS A 130 8.97 -10.01 -3.61
C LYS A 130 9.50 -8.99 -4.62
N ASP A 131 8.64 -8.40 -5.43
CA ASP A 131 9.12 -7.43 -6.41
C ASP A 131 9.58 -6.16 -5.71
N TYR A 132 10.78 -5.71 -6.09
CA TYR A 132 11.30 -4.44 -5.59
C TYR A 132 10.47 -3.29 -6.12
N HIS A 133 9.98 -2.48 -5.19
CA HIS A 133 9.09 -1.37 -5.50
C HIS A 133 9.35 -0.17 -4.60
N MET A 134 8.85 0.98 -5.04
CA MET A 134 8.87 2.21 -4.25
C MET A 134 7.69 3.11 -4.60
N GLY A 135 7.26 3.92 -3.63
CA GLY A 135 6.30 5.00 -3.85
C GLY A 135 7.02 6.34 -3.89
N GLU A 136 6.66 7.17 -4.85
CA GLU A 136 7.12 8.55 -4.95
C GLU A 136 6.28 9.45 -4.06
N SER A 137 6.93 10.44 -3.44
CA SER A 137 6.22 11.49 -2.71
C SER A 137 5.59 12.48 -3.68
N PRO A 138 4.43 13.06 -3.33
CA PRO A 138 3.87 14.13 -4.13
C PRO A 138 4.80 15.34 -4.14
N THR A 139 4.78 16.11 -5.22
CA THR A 139 5.44 17.40 -5.27
C THR A 139 4.71 18.42 -4.41
N ASP A 140 5.44 19.44 -3.93
CA ASP A 140 4.87 20.56 -3.24
C ASP A 140 3.89 21.28 -4.18
N ASN A 141 2.72 21.66 -3.74
CA ASN A 141 1.68 22.44 -4.39
C ASN A 141 0.29 21.82 -4.31
N THR A 142 0.18 20.72 -3.68
CA THR A 142 -1.10 20.07 -3.60
C THR A 142 -1.87 20.64 -2.43
N PHE A 143 -2.67 21.60 -2.69
CA PHE A 143 -3.66 22.12 -1.78
C PHE A 143 -4.25 21.03 -0.87
N ASN A 144 -3.69 20.84 0.30
CA ASN A 144 -4.22 19.96 1.35
C ASN A 144 -4.49 18.47 0.97
N TRP A 145 -4.09 18.04 -0.22
CA TRP A 145 -4.24 16.64 -0.62
C TRP A 145 -2.96 15.85 -0.34
N HIS A 146 -3.10 14.82 0.45
CA HIS A 146 -2.03 13.88 0.72
C HIS A 146 -2.21 12.64 -0.14
N ARG A 147 -1.12 12.01 -0.51
CA ARG A 147 -1.15 10.72 -1.21
C ARG A 147 -1.57 9.64 -0.21
N LEU A 148 -2.84 9.26 -0.25
CA LEU A 148 -3.38 8.18 0.58
C LEU A 148 -3.42 6.89 -0.23
N THR A 149 -2.82 5.85 0.31
CA THR A 149 -2.89 4.49 -0.24
C THR A 149 -3.35 3.49 0.81
N CYS A 150 -4.01 2.43 0.36
CA CYS A 150 -4.24 1.24 1.16
C CYS A 150 -3.41 0.09 0.58
N ASN A 151 -2.64 -0.54 1.42
CA ASN A 151 -1.85 -1.71 1.08
C ASN A 151 -2.51 -2.94 1.70
N ILE A 152 -2.68 -3.98 0.90
CA ILE A 152 -3.28 -5.25 1.31
C ILE A 152 -2.34 -6.36 0.88
N LYS A 153 -1.98 -7.23 1.81
CA LYS A 153 -1.18 -8.41 1.55
C LYS A 153 -2.06 -9.65 1.61
N VAL A 154 -1.92 -10.50 0.61
CA VAL A 154 -2.70 -11.73 0.45
C VAL A 154 -1.81 -12.94 0.17
N LYS A 155 -2.38 -14.12 0.48
CA LYS A 155 -1.77 -15.41 0.20
C LYS A 155 -2.77 -16.36 -0.45
#